data_b079aa4c93a57490e08f02f3bc52466c
#
_entry.id   b079aa4c93a57490e08f02f3bc52466c
#
_cell.length_a   1.000
_cell.length_b   1.000
_cell.length_c   1.000
_cell.angle_alpha   90.00
_cell.angle_beta   90.00
_cell.angle_gamma   90.00
#
_symmetry.space_group_name_H-M   'P 1'
#
loop_
_entity.id
_entity.type
_entity.pdbx_description
1 polymer ?
#
loop_
_entity_poly.entity_id
_entity_poly.type
_entity_poly.pdbx_seq_one_letter_code
_entity_poly.pdbx_strand_id
1 'polypeptide(L)'
;MPDLRRRSWTTITALLLFASLTLVSCGNSSMDEANRLNQSVSEDKKEIERLAQENRVKESQITAALNAKNYDAARRLLDDTVKAVDQALQKGQSAADKLDKASKLNLDQTIKQYLSFRAQSVNKGIEAFKELREGIITFRDSIGSTDKAATNKAQNDLQQSVGKFEEMINESQKMESQADEIARSNPDKIKPGR
;
A
#
# COMPACT_ATOMS: atom_id res chain seq x y z
N MET A 1 -4.77 21.64 -22.75
CA MET A 1 -4.74 20.66 -21.65
C MET A 1 -4.67 19.29 -22.28
N PRO A 2 -3.55 18.59 -22.22
CA PRO A 2 -3.47 17.24 -22.73
C PRO A 2 -4.25 16.31 -21.82
N ASP A 3 -4.84 15.32 -22.45
CA ASP A 3 -5.78 14.33 -21.91
C ASP A 3 -5.13 13.50 -20.79
N LEU A 4 -5.41 13.81 -19.54
CA LEU A 4 -5.14 12.96 -18.36
C LEU A 4 -5.99 11.65 -18.38
N ARG A 5 -6.71 11.39 -19.50
CA ARG A 5 -7.82 10.46 -19.59
C ARG A 5 -7.47 8.98 -19.75
N ARG A 6 -6.22 8.56 -19.88
CA ARG A 6 -5.99 7.16 -20.33
C ARG A 6 -4.84 6.36 -19.75
N ARG A 7 -4.15 6.79 -18.74
CA ARG A 7 -3.15 5.92 -18.11
C ARG A 7 -3.24 6.03 -16.60
N SER A 8 -3.44 4.92 -15.98
CA SER A 8 -2.85 4.51 -14.74
C SER A 8 -3.65 4.34 -13.46
N TRP A 9 -4.88 4.76 -13.36
CA TRP A 9 -5.54 4.51 -12.05
C TRP A 9 -6.22 3.13 -11.94
N THR A 10 -6.26 2.38 -13.03
CA THR A 10 -6.81 1.01 -13.04
C THR A 10 -5.92 -0.01 -12.33
N THR A 11 -4.65 0.30 -12.07
CA THR A 11 -3.70 -0.60 -11.41
C THR A 11 -3.78 -0.62 -9.89
N ILE A 12 -4.42 0.38 -9.26
CA ILE A 12 -4.60 0.39 -7.81
C ILE A 12 -5.57 -0.71 -7.33
N THR A 13 -6.40 -1.27 -8.23
CA THR A 13 -7.36 -2.32 -7.88
C THR A 13 -6.79 -3.73 -7.82
N ALA A 14 -5.61 -3.98 -8.38
CA ALA A 14 -5.00 -5.31 -8.36
C ALA A 14 -4.27 -5.62 -7.03
N LEU A 15 -4.27 -4.66 -6.11
CA LEU A 15 -3.57 -4.78 -4.86
C LEU A 15 -4.45 -5.49 -3.86
N LEU A 16 -4.15 -6.70 -3.51
CA LEU A 16 -4.53 -7.28 -2.22
C LEU A 16 -5.54 -8.42 -2.23
N LEU A 17 -5.31 -9.39 -3.08
CA LEU A 17 -5.73 -10.75 -2.74
C LEU A 17 -4.65 -11.38 -1.84
N PHE A 18 -4.66 -10.99 -0.56
CA PHE A 18 -3.82 -11.63 0.43
C PHE A 18 -4.57 -12.78 1.10
N ALA A 19 -4.17 -13.98 0.79
CA ALA A 19 -4.56 -15.15 1.56
C ALA A 19 -4.08 -14.99 3.01
N SER A 20 -5.02 -14.88 3.95
CA SER A 20 -4.72 -14.96 5.37
C SER A 20 -4.26 -16.39 5.70
N LEU A 21 -3.01 -16.53 6.12
CA LEU A 21 -2.41 -17.79 6.50
C LEU A 21 -2.60 -18.04 8.00
N THR A 22 -3.30 -19.09 8.34
CA THR A 22 -3.28 -19.64 9.70
C THR A 22 -2.21 -20.71 9.77
N LEU A 23 -1.21 -20.51 10.63
CA LEU A 23 -0.19 -21.49 10.93
C LEU A 23 -0.76 -22.45 11.98
N VAL A 24 -1.00 -23.68 11.63
CA VAL A 24 -1.42 -24.69 12.59
C VAL A 24 -0.21 -25.56 12.93
N SER A 25 0.25 -25.44 14.17
CA SER A 25 1.21 -26.36 14.77
C SER A 25 0.74 -26.81 16.15
N CYS A 26 0.88 -28.07 16.45
CA CYS A 26 0.63 -28.61 17.76
C CYS A 26 1.64 -28.08 18.80
N GLY A 27 1.14 -27.30 19.76
CA GLY A 27 1.77 -27.14 21.08
C GLY A 27 3.01 -26.26 21.19
N ASN A 28 3.31 -25.37 20.23
CA ASN A 28 4.45 -24.46 20.35
C ASN A 28 3.98 -23.01 20.46
N SER A 29 4.17 -22.40 21.63
CA SER A 29 3.76 -21.04 21.94
C SER A 29 4.30 -19.99 20.94
N SER A 30 5.47 -20.22 20.35
CA SER A 30 6.05 -19.36 19.30
C SER A 30 5.24 -19.40 18.01
N MET A 31 4.68 -20.55 17.64
CA MET A 31 3.86 -20.71 16.45
C MET A 31 2.50 -20.03 16.60
N ASP A 32 1.87 -20.19 17.78
CA ASP A 32 0.59 -19.52 18.07
C ASP A 32 0.74 -18.01 18.05
N GLU A 33 1.83 -17.48 18.60
CA GLU A 33 2.13 -16.06 18.57
C GLU A 33 2.41 -15.57 17.14
N ALA A 34 3.16 -16.33 16.33
CA ALA A 34 3.38 -16.00 14.92
C ALA A 34 2.07 -15.94 14.13
N ASN A 35 1.17 -16.88 14.38
CA ASN A 35 -0.17 -16.92 13.78
C ASN A 35 -1.00 -15.69 14.16
N ARG A 36 -1.02 -15.33 15.43
CA ARG A 36 -1.74 -14.17 15.95
C ARG A 36 -1.22 -12.87 15.31
N LEU A 37 0.09 -12.71 15.23
CA LEU A 37 0.73 -11.56 14.59
C LEU A 37 0.38 -11.50 13.09
N ASN A 38 0.46 -12.63 12.40
CA ASN A 38 0.17 -12.72 10.97
C ASN A 38 -1.31 -12.42 10.65
N GLN A 39 -2.25 -12.86 11.50
CA GLN A 39 -3.66 -12.49 11.38
C GLN A 39 -3.86 -10.99 11.53
N SER A 40 -3.21 -10.37 12.52
CA SER A 40 -3.29 -8.93 12.73
C SER A 40 -2.66 -8.13 11.58
N VAL A 41 -1.64 -8.66 10.89
CA VAL A 41 -1.13 -8.09 9.62
C VAL A 41 -2.19 -8.10 8.53
N SER A 42 -2.96 -9.19 8.43
CA SER A 42 -4.05 -9.28 7.45
C SER A 42 -5.17 -8.26 7.71
N GLU A 43 -5.45 -7.96 8.98
CA GLU A 43 -6.39 -6.90 9.37
C GLU A 43 -5.89 -5.51 8.96
N ASP A 44 -4.61 -5.18 9.22
CA ASP A 44 -4.01 -3.92 8.78
C ASP A 44 -4.04 -3.79 7.25
N LYS A 45 -3.79 -4.86 6.51
CA LYS A 45 -3.89 -4.87 5.04
C LYS A 45 -5.31 -4.60 4.55
N LYS A 46 -6.33 -5.24 5.12
CA LYS A 46 -7.74 -4.97 4.79
C LYS A 46 -8.11 -3.50 5.00
N GLU A 47 -7.57 -2.89 6.04
CA GLU A 47 -7.83 -1.47 6.30
C GLU A 47 -7.14 -0.58 5.25
N ILE A 48 -5.91 -0.91 4.81
CA ILE A 48 -5.23 -0.22 3.70
C ILE A 48 -6.06 -0.34 2.41
N GLU A 49 -6.61 -1.52 2.11
CA GLU A 49 -7.50 -1.73 0.97
C GLU A 49 -8.74 -0.86 1.01
N ARG A 50 -9.39 -0.81 2.17
CA ARG A 50 -10.58 0.03 2.38
C ARG A 50 -10.25 1.50 2.12
N LEU A 51 -9.14 2.02 2.66
CA LEU A 51 -8.67 3.39 2.44
C LEU A 51 -8.37 3.66 0.95
N ALA A 52 -7.74 2.72 0.26
CA ALA A 52 -7.46 2.83 -1.17
C ALA A 52 -8.77 2.88 -1.99
N GLN A 53 -9.77 2.07 -1.65
CA GLN A 53 -11.06 2.06 -2.33
C GLN A 53 -11.83 3.38 -2.12
N GLU A 54 -11.82 3.93 -0.91
CA GLU A 54 -12.44 5.23 -0.61
C GLU A 54 -11.80 6.38 -1.39
N ASN A 55 -10.48 6.33 -1.55
CA ASN A 55 -9.75 7.35 -2.31
C ASN A 55 -10.03 7.34 -3.81
N ARG A 56 -10.40 6.20 -4.40
CA ARG A 56 -10.81 6.13 -5.81
C ARG A 56 -12.03 6.99 -6.13
N VAL A 57 -12.97 7.04 -5.22
CA VAL A 57 -14.16 7.89 -5.42
C VAL A 57 -13.77 9.37 -5.44
N LYS A 58 -12.77 9.77 -4.63
CA LYS A 58 -12.30 11.16 -4.56
C LYS A 58 -11.58 11.62 -5.82
N GLU A 59 -10.95 10.73 -6.56
CA GLU A 59 -10.23 11.05 -7.81
C GLU A 59 -11.12 11.75 -8.83
N SER A 60 -12.31 11.21 -9.09
CA SER A 60 -13.26 11.81 -10.00
C SER A 60 -13.73 13.19 -9.52
N GLN A 61 -13.88 13.35 -8.21
CA GLN A 61 -14.26 14.62 -7.59
C GLN A 61 -13.14 15.67 -7.69
N ILE A 62 -11.88 15.26 -7.46
CA ILE A 62 -10.70 16.14 -7.65
C ILE A 62 -10.64 16.60 -9.09
N THR A 63 -10.76 15.68 -10.05
CA THR A 63 -10.75 16.01 -11.48
C THR A 63 -11.88 16.98 -11.85
N ALA A 64 -13.09 16.77 -11.35
CA ALA A 64 -14.22 17.65 -11.57
C ALA A 64 -13.99 19.06 -10.97
N ALA A 65 -13.44 19.13 -9.75
CA ALA A 65 -13.13 20.39 -9.09
C ALA A 65 -12.05 21.19 -9.87
N LEU A 66 -11.00 20.50 -10.35
CA LEU A 66 -9.94 21.11 -11.15
C LEU A 66 -10.48 21.64 -12.50
N ASN A 67 -11.32 20.86 -13.18
CA ASN A 67 -11.95 21.27 -14.45
C ASN A 67 -12.87 22.49 -14.26
N ALA A 68 -13.57 22.56 -13.13
CA ALA A 68 -14.41 23.71 -12.75
C ALA A 68 -13.58 24.89 -12.20
N LYS A 69 -12.25 24.80 -12.13
CA LYS A 69 -11.35 25.78 -11.51
C LYS A 69 -11.70 26.07 -10.03
N ASN A 70 -12.37 25.15 -9.36
CA ASN A 70 -12.66 25.23 -7.95
C ASN A 70 -11.46 24.67 -7.14
N TYR A 71 -10.42 25.49 -7.08
CA TYR A 71 -9.13 25.10 -6.48
C TYR A 71 -9.25 24.82 -4.97
N ASP A 72 -10.13 25.51 -4.27
CA ASP A 72 -10.35 25.29 -2.84
C ASP A 72 -11.02 23.93 -2.57
N ALA A 73 -11.95 23.52 -3.41
CA ALA A 73 -12.52 22.18 -3.33
C ALA A 73 -11.48 21.10 -3.67
N ALA A 74 -10.68 21.32 -4.73
CA ALA A 74 -9.63 20.40 -5.12
C ALA A 74 -8.59 20.22 -4.02
N ARG A 75 -8.14 21.31 -3.36
CA ARG A 75 -7.20 21.26 -2.24
C ARG A 75 -7.75 20.45 -1.07
N ARG A 76 -9.01 20.69 -0.67
CA ARG A 76 -9.65 19.93 0.43
C ARG A 76 -9.71 18.44 0.13
N LEU A 77 -10.07 18.06 -1.09
CA LEU A 77 -10.10 16.65 -1.50
C LEU A 77 -8.70 16.02 -1.50
N LEU A 78 -7.68 16.76 -1.93
CA LEU A 78 -6.28 16.31 -1.86
C LEU A 78 -5.78 16.20 -0.42
N ASP A 79 -6.17 17.12 0.49
CA ASP A 79 -5.88 17.01 1.91
C ASP A 79 -6.50 15.74 2.52
N ASP A 80 -7.73 15.41 2.14
CA ASP A 80 -8.38 14.18 2.58
C ASP A 80 -7.71 12.93 1.99
N THR A 81 -7.16 13.03 0.77
CA THR A 81 -6.36 11.95 0.18
C THR A 81 -5.04 11.77 0.94
N VAL A 82 -4.35 12.86 1.28
CA VAL A 82 -3.11 12.81 2.10
C VAL A 82 -3.38 12.15 3.45
N LYS A 83 -4.47 12.54 4.15
CA LYS A 83 -4.85 11.89 5.42
C LYS A 83 -5.07 10.39 5.28
N ALA A 84 -5.72 9.95 4.22
CA ALA A 84 -5.94 8.52 3.99
C ALA A 84 -4.63 7.78 3.66
N VAL A 85 -3.71 8.41 2.91
CA VAL A 85 -2.37 7.86 2.69
C VAL A 85 -1.57 7.80 4.01
N ASP A 86 -1.67 8.79 4.88
CA ASP A 86 -1.04 8.78 6.21
C ASP A 86 -1.58 7.64 7.08
N GLN A 87 -2.88 7.39 7.06
CA GLN A 87 -3.49 6.24 7.75
C GLN A 87 -3.00 4.91 7.16
N ALA A 88 -2.90 4.80 5.83
CA ALA A 88 -2.36 3.61 5.18
C ALA A 88 -0.89 3.37 5.55
N LEU A 89 -0.07 4.42 5.62
CA LEU A 89 1.32 4.36 6.10
C LEU A 89 1.41 3.88 7.55
N GLN A 90 0.55 4.38 8.43
CA GLN A 90 0.50 3.94 9.82
C GLN A 90 0.14 2.45 9.94
N LYS A 91 -0.82 1.97 9.14
CA LYS A 91 -1.19 0.56 9.08
C LYS A 91 -0.09 -0.30 8.47
N GLY A 92 0.57 0.18 7.42
CA GLY A 92 1.74 -0.47 6.85
C GLY A 92 2.87 -0.63 7.87
N GLN A 93 3.19 0.43 8.62
CA GLN A 93 4.21 0.36 9.68
C GLN A 93 3.82 -0.65 10.78
N SER A 94 2.55 -0.64 11.21
CA SER A 94 2.04 -1.63 12.16
C SER A 94 2.20 -3.06 11.65
N ALA A 95 1.91 -3.29 10.37
CA ALA A 95 2.09 -4.61 9.75
C ALA A 95 3.57 -5.03 9.68
N ALA A 96 4.46 -4.09 9.30
CA ALA A 96 5.91 -4.35 9.26
C ALA A 96 6.47 -4.72 10.64
N ASP A 97 6.09 -3.97 11.68
CA ASP A 97 6.52 -4.23 13.06
C ASP A 97 6.04 -5.60 13.58
N LYS A 98 4.82 -6.02 13.20
CA LYS A 98 4.29 -7.34 13.54
C LYS A 98 5.06 -8.47 12.84
N LEU A 99 5.37 -8.30 11.56
CA LEU A 99 6.17 -9.27 10.79
C LEU A 99 7.60 -9.37 11.32
N ASP A 100 8.21 -8.24 11.69
CA ASP A 100 9.52 -8.22 12.33
C ASP A 100 9.50 -8.97 13.67
N LYS A 101 8.49 -8.73 14.53
CA LYS A 101 8.31 -9.48 15.77
C LYS A 101 8.14 -10.98 15.50
N ALA A 102 7.30 -11.36 14.54
CA ALA A 102 7.07 -12.76 14.20
C ALA A 102 8.35 -13.43 13.69
N SER A 103 9.18 -12.76 12.90
CA SER A 103 10.44 -13.29 12.37
C SER A 103 11.49 -13.59 13.45
N LYS A 104 11.41 -12.93 14.60
CA LYS A 104 12.31 -13.11 15.75
C LYS A 104 11.93 -14.29 16.66
N LEU A 105 10.76 -14.88 16.46
CA LEU A 105 10.31 -16.04 17.22
C LEU A 105 11.15 -17.28 16.85
N ASN A 106 11.15 -18.26 17.75
CA ASN A 106 11.81 -19.54 17.50
C ASN A 106 10.95 -20.39 16.56
N LEU A 107 11.08 -20.17 15.26
CA LEU A 107 10.31 -20.79 14.17
C LEU A 107 11.24 -21.57 13.23
N ASP A 108 10.62 -22.50 12.50
CA ASP A 108 11.28 -23.19 11.38
C ASP A 108 11.82 -22.18 10.35
N GLN A 109 12.95 -22.51 9.71
CA GLN A 109 13.60 -21.63 8.74
C GLN A 109 12.71 -21.29 7.55
N THR A 110 11.88 -22.21 7.10
CA THR A 110 10.92 -22.01 6.00
C THR A 110 9.89 -20.95 6.37
N ILE A 111 9.38 -20.99 7.60
CA ILE A 111 8.42 -20.00 8.10
C ILE A 111 9.08 -18.63 8.24
N LYS A 112 10.32 -18.58 8.74
CA LYS A 112 11.10 -17.33 8.81
C LYS A 112 11.30 -16.71 7.43
N GLN A 113 11.62 -17.53 6.44
CA GLN A 113 11.79 -17.06 5.06
C GLN A 113 10.47 -16.51 4.49
N TYR A 114 9.37 -17.22 4.71
CA TYR A 114 8.03 -16.72 4.36
C TYR A 114 7.72 -15.36 4.98
N LEU A 115 7.91 -15.22 6.29
CA LEU A 115 7.68 -13.96 7.00
C LEU A 115 8.61 -12.83 6.51
N SER A 116 9.86 -13.17 6.15
CA SER A 116 10.83 -12.22 5.58
C SER A 116 10.36 -11.64 4.26
N PHE A 117 9.88 -12.47 3.33
CA PHE A 117 9.34 -11.97 2.06
C PHE A 117 8.09 -11.10 2.26
N ARG A 118 7.22 -11.48 3.19
CA ARG A 118 6.07 -10.65 3.55
C ARG A 118 6.49 -9.30 4.13
N ALA A 119 7.49 -9.29 5.00
CA ALA A 119 8.01 -8.04 5.57
C ALA A 119 8.63 -7.14 4.49
N GLN A 120 9.38 -7.71 3.54
CA GLN A 120 9.93 -6.98 2.40
C GLN A 120 8.82 -6.40 1.52
N SER A 121 7.77 -7.17 1.23
CA SER A 121 6.58 -6.71 0.49
C SER A 121 5.93 -5.51 1.18
N VAL A 122 5.66 -5.60 2.47
CA VAL A 122 5.05 -4.51 3.25
C VAL A 122 5.94 -3.27 3.27
N ASN A 123 7.26 -3.42 3.48
CA ASN A 123 8.19 -2.29 3.48
C ASN A 123 8.25 -1.60 2.11
N LYS A 124 8.23 -2.36 1.02
CA LYS A 124 8.17 -1.80 -0.33
C LYS A 124 6.86 -1.03 -0.57
N GLY A 125 5.74 -1.53 -0.06
CA GLY A 125 4.46 -0.81 -0.06
C GLY A 125 4.50 0.51 0.72
N ILE A 126 5.18 0.53 1.87
CA ILE A 126 5.38 1.75 2.67
C ILE A 126 6.19 2.79 1.86
N GLU A 127 7.28 2.37 1.20
CA GLU A 127 8.07 3.24 0.32
C GLU A 127 7.21 3.84 -0.80
N ALA A 128 6.40 3.01 -1.45
CA ALA A 128 5.48 3.44 -2.49
C ALA A 128 4.50 4.51 -2.00
N PHE A 129 3.85 4.30 -0.86
CA PHE A 129 2.92 5.27 -0.29
C PHE A 129 3.59 6.58 0.13
N LYS A 130 4.84 6.55 0.60
CA LYS A 130 5.62 7.76 0.90
C LYS A 130 5.86 8.59 -0.36
N GLU A 131 6.31 7.96 -1.45
CA GLU A 131 6.54 8.61 -2.73
C GLU A 131 5.25 9.26 -3.27
N LEU A 132 4.14 8.54 -3.25
CA LEU A 132 2.84 9.05 -3.68
C LEU A 132 2.39 10.24 -2.84
N ARG A 133 2.55 10.16 -1.51
CA ARG A 133 2.21 11.23 -0.58
C ARG A 133 2.90 12.55 -0.91
N GLU A 134 4.22 12.49 -1.13
CA GLU A 134 5.02 13.68 -1.46
C GLU A 134 4.57 14.32 -2.79
N GLY A 135 4.28 13.50 -3.81
CA GLY A 135 3.74 13.98 -5.08
C GLY A 135 2.39 14.68 -4.91
N ILE A 136 1.48 14.12 -4.11
CA ILE A 136 0.16 14.71 -3.83
C ILE A 136 0.30 16.05 -3.11
N ILE A 137 1.16 16.14 -2.10
CA ILE A 137 1.40 17.38 -1.34
C ILE A 137 1.94 18.46 -2.24
N THR A 138 2.98 18.16 -3.02
CA THR A 138 3.59 19.11 -3.97
C THR A 138 2.56 19.64 -4.98
N PHE A 139 1.74 18.75 -5.53
CA PHE A 139 0.68 19.14 -6.45
C PHE A 139 -0.39 20.00 -5.76
N ARG A 140 -0.90 19.58 -4.59
CA ARG A 140 -1.88 20.32 -3.80
C ARG A 140 -1.45 21.77 -3.54
N ASP A 141 -0.18 21.97 -3.19
CA ASP A 141 0.36 23.28 -2.84
C ASP A 141 0.53 24.19 -4.07
N SER A 142 0.64 23.60 -5.27
CA SER A 142 0.78 24.33 -6.53
C SER A 142 -0.54 24.77 -7.18
N ILE A 143 -1.67 24.10 -6.86
CA ILE A 143 -2.96 24.38 -7.52
C ILE A 143 -3.44 25.80 -7.19
N GLY A 144 -3.93 26.49 -8.23
CA GLY A 144 -4.42 27.87 -8.09
C GLY A 144 -3.31 28.92 -7.97
N SER A 145 -2.04 28.52 -8.13
CA SER A 145 -0.94 29.47 -8.28
C SER A 145 -1.06 30.25 -9.58
N THR A 146 -0.65 31.52 -9.55
CA THR A 146 -0.52 32.34 -10.75
C THR A 146 0.70 31.95 -11.61
N ASP A 147 1.66 31.26 -11.02
CA ASP A 147 2.81 30.68 -11.71
C ASP A 147 2.44 29.38 -12.40
N LYS A 148 2.13 29.49 -13.70
CA LYS A 148 1.78 28.32 -14.52
C LYS A 148 2.95 27.35 -14.68
N ALA A 149 4.20 27.83 -14.66
CA ALA A 149 5.37 26.96 -14.80
C ALA A 149 5.52 26.07 -13.55
N ALA A 150 5.36 26.63 -12.36
CA ALA A 150 5.36 25.88 -11.10
C ALA A 150 4.23 24.85 -11.05
N THR A 151 3.01 25.22 -11.48
CA THR A 151 1.88 24.29 -11.51
C THR A 151 2.10 23.13 -12.50
N ASN A 152 2.61 23.42 -13.70
CA ASN A 152 2.93 22.37 -14.68
C ASN A 152 4.04 21.43 -14.17
N LYS A 153 5.06 21.99 -13.52
CA LYS A 153 6.12 21.21 -12.90
C LYS A 153 5.56 20.26 -11.84
N ALA A 154 4.76 20.76 -10.90
CA ALA A 154 4.17 19.97 -9.84
C ALA A 154 3.23 18.87 -10.39
N GLN A 155 2.53 19.12 -11.50
CA GLN A 155 1.73 18.11 -12.18
C GLN A 155 2.61 16.98 -12.76
N ASN A 156 3.74 17.34 -13.39
CA ASN A 156 4.69 16.37 -13.91
C ASN A 156 5.35 15.55 -12.77
N ASP A 157 5.71 16.24 -11.69
CA ASP A 157 6.29 15.58 -10.50
C ASP A 157 5.29 14.57 -9.90
N LEU A 158 3.99 14.93 -9.80
CA LEU A 158 2.95 13.98 -9.37
C LEU A 158 2.85 12.77 -10.31
N GLN A 159 2.89 12.98 -11.64
CA GLN A 159 2.88 11.87 -12.59
C GLN A 159 4.08 10.94 -12.43
N GLN A 160 5.26 11.48 -12.15
CA GLN A 160 6.45 10.69 -11.85
C GLN A 160 6.29 9.92 -10.54
N SER A 161 5.77 10.55 -9.48
CA SER A 161 5.50 9.88 -8.20
C SER A 161 4.49 8.75 -8.36
N VAL A 162 3.44 8.92 -9.19
CA VAL A 162 2.49 7.84 -9.53
C VAL A 162 3.20 6.69 -10.26
N GLY A 163 4.06 6.98 -11.23
CA GLY A 163 4.82 5.94 -11.94
C GLY A 163 5.73 5.14 -11.02
N LYS A 164 6.47 5.82 -10.13
CA LYS A 164 7.30 5.16 -9.11
C LYS A 164 6.46 4.35 -8.11
N PHE A 165 5.32 4.88 -7.69
CA PHE A 165 4.37 4.15 -6.85
C PHE A 165 3.96 2.83 -7.50
N GLU A 166 3.56 2.85 -8.77
CA GLU A 166 3.17 1.65 -9.51
C GLU A 166 4.31 0.64 -9.62
N GLU A 167 5.53 1.09 -9.89
CA GLU A 167 6.72 0.24 -9.95
C GLU A 167 6.99 -0.44 -8.60
N MET A 168 7.01 0.33 -7.50
CA MET A 168 7.25 -0.20 -6.15
C MET A 168 6.13 -1.15 -5.70
N ILE A 169 4.89 -0.90 -6.08
CA ILE A 169 3.78 -1.80 -5.82
C ILE A 169 3.94 -3.13 -6.58
N ASN A 170 4.38 -3.08 -7.83
CA ASN A 170 4.68 -4.29 -8.60
C ASN A 170 5.82 -5.10 -7.97
N GLU A 171 6.86 -4.43 -7.43
CA GLU A 171 7.92 -5.10 -6.68
C GLU A 171 7.39 -5.74 -5.38
N SER A 172 6.55 -5.01 -4.63
CA SER A 172 5.88 -5.53 -3.43
C SER A 172 5.09 -6.81 -3.76
N GLN A 173 4.33 -6.82 -4.85
CA GLN A 173 3.56 -7.99 -5.30
C GLN A 173 4.44 -9.18 -5.68
N LYS A 174 5.61 -8.95 -6.29
CA LYS A 174 6.57 -10.02 -6.58
C LYS A 174 7.08 -10.67 -5.29
N MET A 175 7.40 -9.88 -4.27
CA MET A 175 7.84 -10.39 -2.98
C MET A 175 6.73 -11.19 -2.28
N GLU A 176 5.48 -10.74 -2.35
CA GLU A 176 4.34 -11.48 -1.81
C GLU A 176 4.11 -12.79 -2.56
N SER A 177 4.24 -12.78 -3.90
CA SER A 177 4.15 -14.01 -4.69
C SER A 177 5.23 -15.02 -4.30
N GLN A 178 6.43 -14.59 -3.94
CA GLN A 178 7.49 -15.45 -3.41
C GLN A 178 7.11 -16.05 -2.04
N ALA A 179 6.50 -15.24 -1.17
CA ALA A 179 5.98 -15.75 0.10
C ALA A 179 4.88 -16.81 -0.15
N ASP A 180 3.94 -16.53 -1.05
CA ASP A 180 2.87 -17.47 -1.39
C ASP A 180 3.38 -18.77 -2.01
N GLU A 181 4.47 -18.73 -2.78
CA GLU A 181 5.12 -19.92 -3.33
C GLU A 181 5.71 -20.78 -2.23
N ILE A 182 6.39 -20.17 -1.24
CA ILE A 182 6.90 -20.88 -0.06
C ILE A 182 5.75 -21.55 0.70
N ALA A 183 4.63 -20.83 0.90
CA ALA A 183 3.47 -21.36 1.59
C ALA A 183 2.86 -22.55 0.84
N ARG A 184 2.67 -22.43 -0.47
CA ARG A 184 2.14 -23.50 -1.32
C ARG A 184 3.03 -24.74 -1.37
N SER A 185 4.35 -24.53 -1.33
CA SER A 185 5.34 -25.63 -1.33
C SER A 185 5.48 -26.31 0.03
N ASN A 186 4.93 -25.71 1.10
CA ASN A 186 5.05 -26.21 2.47
C ASN A 186 3.71 -26.19 3.21
N PRO A 187 2.66 -26.87 2.69
CA PRO A 187 1.31 -26.78 3.22
C PRO A 187 1.17 -27.36 4.64
N ASP A 188 2.09 -28.24 5.03
CA ASP A 188 2.11 -28.83 6.38
C ASP A 188 2.64 -27.86 7.44
N LYS A 189 3.49 -26.89 7.02
CA LYS A 189 4.10 -25.88 7.88
C LYS A 189 3.37 -24.55 7.83
N ILE A 190 2.87 -24.19 6.68
CA ILE A 190 2.22 -22.90 6.40
C ILE A 190 0.88 -23.19 5.74
N LYS A 191 -0.21 -23.04 6.49
CA LYS A 191 -1.56 -23.24 5.93
C LYS A 191 -2.09 -21.92 5.39
N PRO A 192 -2.56 -21.88 4.12
CA PRO A 192 -3.28 -20.71 3.62
C PRO A 192 -4.51 -20.48 4.49
N GLY A 193 -4.69 -19.25 4.94
CA GLY A 193 -5.90 -18.85 5.65
C GLY A 193 -7.12 -18.96 4.74
N ARG A 194 -8.19 -19.54 5.24
CA ARG A 194 -9.51 -19.55 4.61
C ARG A 194 -10.24 -18.24 4.86
#